data_293d52910c37d6a6a9b8dd50ea1a2c97
#
_entry.id   293d52910c37d6a6a9b8dd50ea1a2c97
#
_cell.length_a   1.000
_cell.length_b   1.000
_cell.length_c   1.000
_cell.angle_alpha   90.00
_cell.angle_beta   90.00
_cell.angle_gamma   90.00
#
_symmetry.space_group_name_H-M   'P 1'
#
loop_
_entity.id
_entity.type
_entity.pdbx_description
1 polymer ?
#
loop_
_entity_poly.entity_id
_entity_poly.type
_entity_poly.pdbx_seq_one_letter_code
_entity_poly.pdbx_strand_id
1 'polypeptide(L)'
;DFNGEYYPKYVYICQNSNTMEGITNGVFNSRPFTQEDTLTLTIQALDNNMQPTATIWYYLAVDGRKNDGWVKVPLIELGKTSCLSFSMQTTDLGEFGSNTPLYFALDRLTVDTEEGTGVENIRVAHNVEKRVYNGRLIIIREGKKYTLDGRSID
;
A
#
# COMPACT_ATOMS: atom_id res chain seq x y z
N ASP A 1 16.36 -3.10 8.39
CA ASP A 1 16.44 -4.44 8.99
C ASP A 1 15.49 -4.54 10.17
N PHE A 2 14.87 -5.70 10.31
CA PHE A 2 14.07 -6.05 11.46
C PHE A 2 14.95 -6.85 12.45
N ASN A 3 14.66 -6.72 13.74
CA ASN A 3 15.27 -7.59 14.74
C ASN A 3 14.50 -8.92 14.80
N GLY A 4 14.58 -9.72 13.73
CA GLY A 4 13.84 -10.96 13.52
C GLY A 4 13.14 -10.98 12.17
N GLU A 5 12.30 -11.98 11.94
CA GLU A 5 11.49 -12.13 10.73
C GLU A 5 10.03 -11.74 11.02
N TYR A 6 9.45 -10.96 10.12
CA TYR A 6 8.10 -10.42 10.22
C TYR A 6 7.37 -10.52 8.89
N TYR A 7 6.05 -10.40 8.92
CA TYR A 7 5.18 -10.30 7.75
C TYR A 7 4.79 -8.83 7.54
N PRO A 8 5.38 -8.12 6.55
CA PRO A 8 4.99 -6.75 6.25
C PRO A 8 3.56 -6.72 5.70
N LYS A 9 2.75 -5.79 6.20
CA LYS A 9 1.34 -5.63 5.83
C LYS A 9 1.13 -4.51 4.83
N TYR A 10 1.62 -3.34 5.17
CA TYR A 10 1.53 -2.15 4.33
C TYR A 10 2.50 -1.08 4.79
N VAL A 11 2.71 -0.12 3.91
CA VAL A 11 3.46 1.09 4.17
C VAL A 11 2.76 2.27 3.50
N TYR A 12 2.88 3.47 4.06
CA TYR A 12 2.47 4.69 3.39
C TYR A 12 3.68 5.32 2.70
N ILE A 13 3.50 5.69 1.43
CA ILE A 13 4.52 6.32 0.58
C ILE A 13 3.95 7.64 0.05
N CYS A 14 4.79 8.65 0.01
CA CYS A 14 4.51 9.93 -0.63
C CYS A 14 5.71 10.36 -1.47
N GLN A 15 5.48 10.83 -2.68
CA GLN A 15 6.53 11.51 -3.45
C GLN A 15 6.88 12.81 -2.73
N ASN A 16 8.16 13.13 -2.65
CA ASN A 16 8.53 14.44 -2.11
C ASN A 16 8.35 15.56 -3.15
N SER A 17 8.44 16.81 -2.71
CA SER A 17 8.24 17.98 -3.55
C SER A 17 9.20 18.05 -4.74
N ASN A 18 10.47 17.65 -4.56
CA ASN A 18 11.47 17.68 -5.63
C ASN A 18 11.13 16.67 -6.73
N THR A 19 10.71 15.46 -6.36
CA THR A 19 10.27 14.45 -7.31
C THR A 19 9.01 14.91 -8.05
N MET A 20 8.03 15.45 -7.31
CA MET A 20 6.80 15.99 -7.90
C MET A 20 7.06 17.15 -8.86
N GLU A 21 7.96 18.06 -8.51
CA GLU A 21 8.36 19.17 -9.36
C GLU A 21 9.09 18.67 -10.62
N GLY A 22 9.98 17.68 -10.46
CA GLY A 22 10.70 17.04 -11.58
C GLY A 22 9.75 16.45 -12.60
N ILE A 23 8.79 15.63 -12.16
CA ILE A 23 7.86 14.95 -13.07
C ILE A 23 6.73 15.88 -13.60
N THR A 24 6.50 17.03 -12.96
CA THR A 24 5.43 17.95 -13.35
C THR A 24 5.92 19.05 -14.27
N ASN A 25 6.99 19.72 -13.89
CA ASN A 25 7.48 20.92 -14.57
C ASN A 25 8.84 20.71 -15.23
N GLY A 26 9.56 19.66 -14.85
CA GLY A 26 10.95 19.48 -15.21
C GLY A 26 11.84 20.42 -14.38
N VAL A 27 12.74 19.87 -13.60
CA VAL A 27 13.72 20.65 -12.83
C VAL A 27 15.09 20.01 -12.94
N PHE A 28 16.14 20.79 -12.81
CA PHE A 28 17.51 20.33 -13.04
C PHE A 28 17.67 19.79 -14.46
N ASN A 29 17.91 18.51 -14.62
CA ASN A 29 18.03 17.85 -15.92
C ASN A 29 16.78 17.04 -16.31
N SER A 30 15.76 16.99 -15.43
CA SER A 30 14.53 16.26 -15.71
C SER A 30 13.64 17.03 -16.68
N ARG A 31 12.79 16.29 -17.39
CA ARG A 31 11.70 16.85 -18.20
C ARG A 31 10.33 16.52 -17.59
N PRO A 32 9.29 17.32 -17.90
CA PRO A 32 7.93 16.93 -17.54
C PRO A 32 7.57 15.56 -18.09
N PHE A 33 6.88 14.74 -17.29
CA PHE A 33 6.42 13.42 -17.71
C PHE A 33 5.27 13.53 -18.72
N THR A 34 5.32 12.67 -19.71
CA THR A 34 4.26 12.39 -20.68
C THR A 34 3.43 11.18 -20.24
N GLN A 35 2.48 10.74 -21.08
CA GLN A 35 1.70 9.52 -20.85
C GLN A 35 2.54 8.24 -20.91
N GLU A 36 3.67 8.27 -21.61
CA GLU A 36 4.56 7.10 -21.77
C GLU A 36 5.56 6.95 -20.62
N ASP A 37 5.65 7.95 -19.76
CA ASP A 37 6.64 7.95 -18.68
C ASP A 37 6.13 7.26 -17.42
N THR A 38 7.07 6.61 -16.74
CA THR A 38 6.79 5.95 -15.47
C THR A 38 7.79 6.34 -14.40
N LEU A 39 7.28 6.40 -13.17
CA LEU A 39 8.05 6.44 -11.94
C LEU A 39 7.63 5.25 -11.09
N THR A 40 8.53 4.30 -10.90
CA THR A 40 8.26 3.03 -10.25
C THR A 40 9.03 2.94 -8.95
N LEU A 41 8.32 2.59 -7.87
CA LEU A 41 8.90 2.16 -6.60
C LEU A 41 8.99 0.64 -6.62
N THR A 42 10.19 0.10 -6.41
CA THR A 42 10.45 -1.33 -6.23
C THR A 42 10.68 -1.60 -4.75
N ILE A 43 9.91 -2.53 -4.20
CA ILE A 43 10.03 -2.95 -2.79
C ILE A 43 10.35 -4.44 -2.79
N GLN A 44 11.45 -4.81 -2.13
CA GLN A 44 11.93 -6.18 -2.07
C GLN A 44 11.99 -6.68 -0.63
N ALA A 45 11.50 -7.89 -0.43
CA ALA A 45 11.82 -8.67 0.75
C ALA A 45 13.18 -9.33 0.55
N LEU A 46 14.03 -9.26 1.56
CA LEU A 46 15.35 -9.85 1.53
C LEU A 46 15.48 -10.92 2.62
N ASP A 47 16.22 -11.96 2.32
CA ASP A 47 16.62 -12.97 3.31
C ASP A 47 17.79 -12.50 4.20
N ASN A 48 18.23 -13.36 5.10
CA ASN A 48 19.35 -13.08 6.00
C ASN A 48 20.71 -12.90 5.28
N ASN A 49 20.79 -13.30 4.00
CA ASN A 49 21.97 -13.12 3.16
C ASN A 49 21.83 -11.88 2.24
N MET A 50 20.80 -11.04 2.48
CA MET A 50 20.45 -9.87 1.67
C MET A 50 20.09 -10.21 0.21
N GLN A 51 19.59 -11.44 -0.03
CA GLN A 51 19.10 -11.85 -1.35
C GLN A 51 17.60 -11.63 -1.46
N PRO A 52 17.12 -11.07 -2.58
CA PRO A 52 15.69 -10.88 -2.80
C PRO A 52 14.92 -12.21 -2.81
N THR A 53 13.90 -12.31 -1.99
CA THR A 53 12.98 -13.46 -1.93
C THR A 53 11.65 -13.18 -2.61
N ALA A 54 11.20 -11.93 -2.58
CA ALA A 54 10.00 -11.45 -3.25
C ALA A 54 10.16 -9.97 -3.64
N THR A 55 9.44 -9.56 -4.69
CA THR A 55 9.50 -8.19 -5.20
C THR A 55 8.12 -7.73 -5.61
N ILE A 56 7.74 -6.51 -5.22
CA ILE A 56 6.58 -5.81 -5.74
C ILE A 56 7.01 -4.51 -6.40
N TRP A 57 6.25 -4.10 -7.42
CA TRP A 57 6.42 -2.84 -8.11
C TRP A 57 5.18 -1.99 -7.90
N TYR A 58 5.37 -0.74 -7.53
CA TYR A 58 4.30 0.21 -7.35
C TYR A 58 4.55 1.45 -8.20
N TYR A 59 3.61 1.78 -9.09
CA TYR A 59 3.74 2.96 -9.94
C TYR A 59 3.33 4.21 -9.19
N LEU A 60 4.27 5.10 -8.97
CA LEU A 60 4.05 6.44 -8.41
C LEU A 60 3.61 7.45 -9.48
N ALA A 61 4.02 7.22 -10.73
CA ALA A 61 3.49 7.89 -11.91
C ALA A 61 3.42 6.91 -13.07
N VAL A 62 2.31 6.90 -13.82
CA VAL A 62 2.06 6.04 -14.98
C VAL A 62 0.86 6.56 -15.78
N ASP A 63 0.87 6.40 -17.11
CA ASP A 63 -0.23 6.79 -18.01
C ASP A 63 -0.68 8.26 -17.82
N GLY A 64 0.28 9.16 -17.61
CA GLY A 64 0.02 10.58 -17.33
C GLY A 64 -0.57 10.88 -15.95
N ARG A 65 -0.85 9.85 -15.15
CA ARG A 65 -1.32 9.99 -13.75
C ARG A 65 -0.14 10.03 -12.81
N LYS A 66 -0.21 10.89 -11.80
CA LYS A 66 0.78 11.06 -10.75
C LYS A 66 0.08 10.90 -9.41
N ASN A 67 0.67 10.14 -8.51
CA ASN A 67 0.16 10.06 -7.16
C ASN A 67 0.41 11.39 -6.43
N ASP A 68 -0.65 12.01 -5.95
CA ASP A 68 -0.60 13.22 -5.14
C ASP A 68 -0.91 12.84 -3.68
N GLY A 69 0.03 13.12 -2.79
CA GLY A 69 -0.07 12.81 -1.38
C GLY A 69 0.31 11.36 -0.99
N TRP A 70 -0.15 10.96 0.20
CA TRP A 70 0.16 9.66 0.78
C TRP A 70 -0.67 8.54 0.18
N VAL A 71 0.00 7.49 -0.28
CA VAL A 71 -0.64 6.28 -0.79
C VAL A 71 -0.30 5.09 0.11
N LYS A 72 -1.29 4.24 0.37
CA LYS A 72 -1.12 2.98 1.11
C LYS A 72 -0.71 1.88 0.13
N VAL A 73 0.51 1.39 0.27
CA VAL A 73 1.05 0.30 -0.56
C VAL A 73 0.95 -1.02 0.23
N PRO A 74 0.18 -2.02 -0.25
CA PRO A 74 0.12 -3.32 0.39
C PRO A 74 1.44 -4.07 0.20
N LEU A 75 1.89 -4.79 1.24
CA LEU A 75 3.15 -5.53 1.25
C LEU A 75 2.97 -7.04 1.50
N ILE A 76 1.73 -7.52 1.60
CA ILE A 76 1.41 -8.91 2.00
C ILE A 76 2.05 -9.93 1.07
N GLU A 77 2.13 -9.63 -0.24
CA GLU A 77 2.73 -10.50 -1.25
C GLU A 77 4.24 -10.72 -1.07
N LEU A 78 4.90 -9.89 -0.27
CA LEU A 78 6.31 -10.06 0.05
C LEU A 78 6.59 -11.25 0.98
N GLY A 79 5.56 -11.73 1.70
CA GLY A 79 5.70 -12.82 2.64
C GLY A 79 6.57 -12.46 3.83
N LYS A 80 7.15 -13.48 4.46
CA LYS A 80 8.00 -13.35 5.64
C LYS A 80 9.39 -12.82 5.26
N THR A 81 9.88 -11.82 5.97
CA THR A 81 11.18 -11.20 5.69
C THR A 81 11.86 -10.64 6.93
N SER A 82 13.18 -10.56 6.92
CA SER A 82 13.99 -9.87 7.93
C SER A 82 14.39 -8.46 7.51
N CYS A 83 14.30 -8.14 6.21
CA CYS A 83 14.70 -6.84 5.69
C CYS A 83 13.85 -6.46 4.47
N LEU A 84 13.53 -5.17 4.36
CA LEU A 84 12.91 -4.59 3.17
C LEU A 84 13.90 -3.62 2.50
N SER A 85 14.02 -3.74 1.19
CA SER A 85 14.76 -2.80 0.33
C SER A 85 13.77 -2.00 -0.51
N PHE A 86 14.05 -0.70 -0.62
CA PHE A 86 13.24 0.23 -1.41
C PHE A 86 14.15 0.90 -2.43
N SER A 87 13.75 0.90 -3.68
CA SER A 87 14.45 1.61 -4.75
C SER A 87 13.45 2.25 -5.73
N MET A 88 13.87 3.29 -6.40
CA MET A 88 13.06 3.97 -7.42
C MET A 88 13.73 3.90 -8.78
N GLN A 89 12.90 3.86 -9.81
CA GLN A 89 13.30 3.90 -11.22
C GLN A 89 12.39 4.83 -12.00
N THR A 90 12.92 5.45 -13.04
CA THR A 90 12.19 6.33 -13.94
C THR A 90 12.53 6.01 -15.40
N THR A 91 11.64 6.33 -16.32
CA THR A 91 11.90 6.31 -17.76
C THR A 91 12.65 7.56 -18.26
N ASP A 92 12.71 8.64 -17.47
CA ASP A 92 13.46 9.85 -17.79
C ASP A 92 14.95 9.65 -17.48
N LEU A 93 15.66 9.06 -18.42
CA LEU A 93 17.08 8.72 -18.31
C LEU A 93 17.92 9.66 -19.18
N GLY A 94 19.10 9.99 -18.68
CA GLY A 94 20.15 10.75 -19.36
C GLY A 94 21.46 9.97 -19.40
N GLU A 95 22.51 10.67 -19.84
CA GLU A 95 23.86 10.09 -19.98
C GLU A 95 24.40 9.51 -18.65
N PHE A 96 24.02 10.11 -17.51
CA PHE A 96 24.48 9.72 -16.17
C PHE A 96 23.45 8.98 -15.34
N GLY A 97 22.39 8.44 -15.95
CA GLY A 97 21.32 7.72 -15.26
C GLY A 97 20.02 8.54 -15.19
N SER A 98 19.33 8.47 -14.05
CA SER A 98 18.03 9.17 -13.87
C SER A 98 18.22 10.69 -13.91
N ASN A 99 17.47 11.38 -14.77
CA ASN A 99 17.33 12.84 -14.75
C ASN A 99 16.31 13.30 -13.70
N THR A 100 15.27 12.48 -13.47
CA THR A 100 14.24 12.76 -12.48
C THR A 100 14.80 12.55 -11.06
N PRO A 101 14.60 13.48 -10.12
CA PRO A 101 14.89 13.25 -8.71
C PRO A 101 14.12 12.05 -8.16
N LEU A 102 14.83 11.08 -7.56
CA LEU A 102 14.24 9.84 -7.06
C LEU A 102 14.14 9.85 -5.53
N TYR A 103 13.25 10.69 -5.00
CA TYR A 103 13.02 10.82 -3.56
C TYR A 103 11.57 10.52 -3.20
N PHE A 104 11.37 9.81 -2.10
CA PHE A 104 10.07 9.57 -1.51
C PHE A 104 10.14 9.66 0.02
N ALA A 105 9.01 9.90 0.64
CA ALA A 105 8.82 9.80 2.07
C ALA A 105 8.12 8.47 2.40
N LEU A 106 8.49 7.86 3.50
CA LEU A 106 7.92 6.62 4.02
C LEU A 106 7.37 6.86 5.42
N ASP A 107 6.15 6.38 5.68
CA ASP A 107 5.51 6.45 6.99
C ASP A 107 4.74 5.16 7.28
N ARG A 108 4.54 4.86 8.56
CA ARG A 108 3.66 3.78 9.07
C ARG A 108 3.91 2.44 8.41
N LEU A 109 5.17 2.02 8.31
CA LEU A 109 5.45 0.63 7.98
C LEU A 109 4.85 -0.27 9.06
N THR A 110 3.88 -1.08 8.66
CA THR A 110 3.16 -2.00 9.56
C THR A 110 3.60 -3.42 9.26
N VAL A 111 4.03 -4.13 10.28
CA VAL A 111 4.46 -5.53 10.24
C VAL A 111 3.69 -6.35 11.28
N ASP A 112 3.65 -7.67 11.09
CA ASP A 112 3.06 -8.62 12.00
C ASP A 112 4.03 -9.79 12.24
N THR A 113 3.87 -10.50 13.34
CA THR A 113 4.62 -11.72 13.66
C THR A 113 3.97 -12.96 13.05
N GLU A 114 2.71 -12.87 12.62
CA GLU A 114 1.94 -13.95 12.02
C GLU A 114 1.61 -13.63 10.57
N GLU A 115 1.55 -14.68 9.74
CA GLU A 115 1.13 -14.56 8.35
C GLU A 115 -0.31 -13.99 8.27
N GLY A 116 -0.45 -12.85 7.61
CA GLY A 116 -1.76 -12.26 7.38
C GLY A 116 -2.47 -12.95 6.22
N THR A 117 -3.72 -13.28 6.40
CA THR A 117 -4.57 -13.89 5.37
C THR A 117 -5.00 -12.93 4.26
N GLY A 118 -4.43 -11.72 4.19
CA GLY A 118 -4.82 -10.69 3.21
C GLY A 118 -6.18 -10.04 3.48
N VAL A 119 -6.98 -10.63 4.35
CA VAL A 119 -8.19 -10.04 4.88
C VAL A 119 -7.77 -9.27 6.13
N GLU A 120 -7.90 -7.93 6.14
CA GLU A 120 -7.95 -7.24 7.42
C GLU A 120 -8.93 -8.05 8.27
N ASN A 121 -8.48 -8.52 9.45
CA ASN A 121 -9.38 -9.15 10.40
C ASN A 121 -10.51 -8.16 10.65
N ILE A 122 -11.53 -8.21 9.81
CA ILE A 122 -12.85 -7.77 10.20
C ILE A 122 -13.07 -8.67 11.41
N ARG A 123 -12.94 -8.13 12.61
CA ARG A 123 -13.47 -8.77 13.79
C ARG A 123 -14.92 -9.01 13.45
N VAL A 124 -15.20 -10.21 12.94
CA VAL A 124 -16.57 -10.67 12.79
C VAL A 124 -17.09 -10.54 14.20
N ALA A 125 -17.92 -9.54 14.40
CA ALA A 125 -18.60 -9.40 15.68
C ALA A 125 -19.28 -10.75 15.90
N HIS A 126 -18.76 -11.54 16.82
CA HIS A 126 -19.29 -12.84 17.14
C HIS A 126 -20.79 -12.66 17.35
N ASN A 127 -21.59 -13.44 16.63
CA ASN A 127 -23.05 -13.50 16.72
C ASN A 127 -23.86 -12.34 16.09
N VAL A 128 -23.49 -11.91 14.88
CA VAL A 128 -24.41 -11.12 14.05
C VAL A 128 -25.09 -12.05 13.05
N GLU A 129 -26.39 -12.30 13.23
CA GLU A 129 -27.23 -13.04 12.29
C GLU A 129 -28.14 -12.07 11.53
N LYS A 130 -28.34 -12.35 10.23
CA LYS A 130 -29.37 -11.69 9.42
C LYS A 130 -30.55 -12.66 9.24
N ARG A 131 -31.74 -12.28 9.66
CA ARG A 131 -32.95 -13.09 9.48
C ARG A 131 -34.09 -12.26 8.90
N VAL A 132 -34.97 -12.93 8.16
CA VAL A 132 -36.23 -12.33 7.74
C VAL A 132 -37.27 -12.65 8.81
N TYR A 133 -37.87 -11.64 9.42
CA TYR A 133 -38.94 -11.76 10.40
C TYR A 133 -40.13 -10.89 9.98
N ASN A 134 -41.31 -11.48 9.84
CA ASN A 134 -42.52 -10.81 9.34
C ASN A 134 -42.27 -10.04 8.02
N GLY A 135 -41.54 -10.66 7.06
CA GLY A 135 -41.21 -10.05 5.76
C GLY A 135 -40.21 -8.90 5.78
N ARG A 136 -39.59 -8.62 6.94
CA ARG A 136 -38.54 -7.59 7.08
C ARG A 136 -37.19 -8.22 7.45
N LEU A 137 -36.14 -7.74 6.83
CA LEU A 137 -34.77 -8.14 7.20
C LEU A 137 -34.40 -7.48 8.54
N ILE A 138 -34.00 -8.30 9.49
CA ILE A 138 -33.54 -7.87 10.81
C ILE A 138 -32.11 -8.36 11.05
N ILE A 139 -31.37 -7.62 11.87
CA ILE A 139 -30.02 -7.94 12.34
C ILE A 139 -30.15 -8.38 13.80
N ILE A 140 -29.65 -9.57 14.13
CA ILE A 140 -29.59 -10.05 15.50
C ILE A 140 -28.12 -9.95 15.94
N ARG A 141 -27.88 -9.21 17.02
CA ARG A 141 -26.56 -9.06 17.64
C ARG A 141 -26.68 -9.25 19.13
N GLU A 142 -25.94 -10.20 19.68
CA GLU A 142 -25.95 -10.52 21.12
C GLU A 142 -27.37 -10.77 21.67
N GLY A 143 -28.20 -11.46 20.87
CA GLY A 143 -29.59 -11.78 21.24
C GLY A 143 -30.58 -10.63 21.08
N LYS A 144 -30.14 -9.42 20.78
CA LYS A 144 -30.99 -8.26 20.51
C LYS A 144 -31.28 -8.13 19.01
N LYS A 145 -32.49 -7.70 18.67
CA LYS A 145 -32.95 -7.52 17.29
C LYS A 145 -32.88 -6.04 16.88
N TYR A 146 -32.45 -5.79 15.68
CA TYR A 146 -32.34 -4.45 15.11
C TYR A 146 -32.89 -4.40 13.69
N THR A 147 -33.50 -3.31 13.32
CA THR A 147 -33.83 -2.96 11.93
C THR A 147 -32.57 -2.60 11.15
N LEU A 148 -32.64 -2.53 9.81
CA LEU A 148 -31.53 -2.13 8.96
C LEU A 148 -31.02 -0.69 9.24
N ASP A 149 -31.92 0.17 9.74
CA ASP A 149 -31.59 1.54 10.14
C ASP A 149 -31.06 1.64 11.60
N GLY A 150 -30.80 0.49 12.24
CA GLY A 150 -30.17 0.42 13.56
C GLY A 150 -31.10 0.59 14.75
N ARG A 151 -32.43 0.64 14.56
CA ARG A 151 -33.40 0.73 15.66
C ARG A 151 -33.58 -0.62 16.33
N SER A 152 -33.61 -0.66 17.67
CA SER A 152 -33.94 -1.86 18.43
C SER A 152 -35.40 -2.26 18.23
N ILE A 153 -35.63 -3.57 18.13
CA ILE A 153 -36.95 -4.19 18.07
C ILE A 153 -37.05 -5.07 19.30
N ASP A 154 -38.00 -4.80 20.16
CA ASP A 154 -38.32 -5.63 21.32
C ASP A 154 -39.08 -6.90 20.93
#